data_27eead8c4bb53fb84e4f741e07ef00b9
#
_entry.id   27eead8c4bb53fb84e4f741e07ef00b9
#
_cell.length_a   1.000
_cell.length_b   1.000
_cell.length_c   1.000
_cell.angle_alpha   90.00
_cell.angle_beta   90.00
_cell.angle_gamma   90.00
#
_symmetry.space_group_name_H-M   'P 1'
#
loop_
_entity.id
_entity.type
_entity.pdbx_description
1 polymer ?
#
loop_
_entity_poly.entity_id
_entity_poly.type
_entity_poly.pdbx_seq_one_letter_code
_entity_poly.pdbx_strand_id
1 'polypeptide(L)'
;RDRSVSRGLGDVYKRQSYNSAELGKKLYKEEYGEKDIYIFNSRSASVGETLIAMKIQECEDSGMSFQEVIDTVEQYIAGQNTYFVLENLDTLRKNGRLTGIKAIVASALNIKPVMGAKPEGIICQLGQARGMKRALAKMADHIIEDLENPKEKILAISHCNCEERALEVQRMLLEKINVRSSFIIDTAGISTM
;
A
#
# COMPACT_ATOMS: atom_id res chain seq x y z
N ARG A 1 26.40 1.93 21.59
CA ARG A 1 26.70 1.32 20.28
C ARG A 1 25.54 0.47 19.73
N ASP A 2 24.73 -0.14 20.59
CA ASP A 2 23.64 -1.05 20.16
C ASP A 2 22.41 -0.32 19.57
N ARG A 3 22.19 0.95 19.91
CA ARG A 3 21.05 1.71 19.38
C ARG A 3 21.14 2.07 17.88
N SER A 4 22.35 2.19 17.34
CA SER A 4 22.55 2.49 15.93
C SER A 4 22.35 1.24 15.03
N VAL A 5 22.74 0.08 15.52
CA VAL A 5 22.55 -1.21 14.83
C VAL A 5 21.08 -1.59 14.78
N SER A 6 20.31 -1.37 15.86
CA SER A 6 18.88 -1.67 15.90
C SER A 6 18.05 -0.75 14.98
N ARG A 7 18.46 0.50 14.76
CA ARG A 7 17.81 1.39 13.80
C ARG A 7 18.03 0.95 12.36
N GLY A 8 19.26 0.57 12.01
CA GLY A 8 19.57 0.04 10.69
C GLY A 8 18.83 -1.25 10.37
N LEU A 9 18.75 -2.17 11.33
CA LEU A 9 17.99 -3.41 11.19
C LEU A 9 16.48 -3.16 11.04
N GLY A 10 15.91 -2.19 11.76
CA GLY A 10 14.50 -1.83 11.66
C GLY A 10 14.13 -1.32 10.26
N ASP A 11 14.98 -0.53 9.63
CA ASP A 11 14.75 -0.02 8.27
C ASP A 11 14.94 -1.12 7.20
N VAL A 12 15.88 -2.04 7.41
CA VAL A 12 16.07 -3.23 6.55
C VAL A 12 14.81 -4.11 6.58
N TYR A 13 14.23 -4.36 7.75
CA TYR A 13 13.01 -5.17 7.86
C TYR A 13 11.77 -4.53 7.22
N LYS A 14 11.66 -3.22 7.22
CA LYS A 14 10.50 -2.51 6.64
C LYS A 14 10.45 -2.53 5.11
N ARG A 15 11.59 -2.80 4.46
CA ARG A 15 11.74 -2.86 2.99
C ARG A 15 12.42 -4.15 2.56
N GLN A 16 12.17 -5.23 3.28
CA GLN A 16 12.93 -6.48 3.10
C GLN A 16 12.85 -7.01 1.67
N SER A 17 11.67 -7.07 1.08
CA SER A 17 11.49 -7.56 -0.30
C SER A 17 12.20 -6.70 -1.32
N TYR A 18 12.06 -5.38 -1.23
CA TYR A 18 12.75 -4.44 -2.11
C TYR A 18 14.28 -4.55 -1.97
N ASN A 19 14.80 -4.55 -0.75
CA ASN A 19 16.24 -4.67 -0.50
C ASN A 19 16.80 -6.03 -0.97
N SER A 20 16.03 -7.10 -0.82
CA SER A 20 16.40 -8.42 -1.32
C SER A 20 16.45 -8.46 -2.85
N ALA A 21 15.51 -7.81 -3.52
CA ALA A 21 15.48 -7.70 -4.97
C ALA A 21 16.68 -6.87 -5.50
N GLU A 22 16.98 -5.74 -4.85
CA GLU A 22 18.17 -4.93 -5.19
C GLU A 22 19.47 -5.69 -4.98
N LEU A 23 19.58 -6.47 -3.90
CA LEU A 23 20.73 -7.35 -3.69
C LEU A 23 20.81 -8.44 -4.77
N GLY A 24 19.69 -9.06 -5.12
CA GLY A 24 19.63 -10.06 -6.19
C GLY A 24 20.06 -9.49 -7.54
N LYS A 25 19.61 -8.28 -7.88
CA LYS A 25 20.06 -7.53 -9.07
C LYS A 25 21.58 -7.32 -9.08
N LYS A 26 22.16 -6.91 -7.94
CA LYS A 26 23.60 -6.70 -7.82
C LYS A 26 24.37 -8.01 -8.04
N LEU A 27 23.98 -9.08 -7.35
CA LEU A 27 24.61 -10.41 -7.48
C LEU A 27 24.51 -10.95 -8.91
N TYR A 28 23.36 -10.78 -9.56
CA TYR A 28 23.16 -11.17 -10.96
C TYR A 28 24.17 -10.47 -11.88
N LYS A 29 24.33 -9.13 -11.73
CA LYS A 29 25.28 -8.37 -12.55
C LYS A 29 26.73 -8.77 -12.29
N GLU A 30 27.10 -9.08 -11.06
CA GLU A 30 28.44 -9.55 -10.70
C GLU A 30 28.76 -10.92 -11.34
N GLU A 31 27.78 -11.81 -11.44
CA GLU A 31 27.98 -13.18 -11.94
C GLU A 31 27.79 -13.28 -13.45
N TYR A 32 26.80 -12.57 -14.03
CA TYR A 32 26.39 -12.76 -15.43
C TYR A 32 26.61 -11.52 -16.31
N GLY A 33 27.16 -10.43 -15.75
CA GLY A 33 27.42 -9.18 -16.47
C GLY A 33 26.21 -8.22 -16.49
N GLU A 34 26.39 -7.11 -17.21
CA GLU A 34 25.37 -6.06 -17.29
C GLU A 34 24.11 -6.53 -18.04
N LYS A 35 22.97 -6.25 -17.45
CA LYS A 35 21.64 -6.45 -18.03
C LYS A 35 20.71 -5.35 -17.54
N ASP A 36 19.75 -4.96 -18.37
CA ASP A 36 18.71 -4.03 -18.00
C ASP A 36 17.75 -4.68 -17.00
N ILE A 37 17.92 -4.33 -15.74
CA ILE A 37 17.08 -4.77 -14.63
C ILE A 37 16.72 -3.56 -13.80
N TYR A 38 15.44 -3.30 -13.59
CA TYR A 38 14.94 -2.27 -12.70
C TYR A 38 14.07 -2.87 -11.59
N ILE A 39 14.21 -2.37 -10.37
CA ILE A 39 13.44 -2.80 -9.22
C ILE A 39 12.59 -1.63 -8.74
N PHE A 40 11.28 -1.74 -8.89
CA PHE A 40 10.36 -0.72 -8.40
C PHE A 40 10.21 -0.80 -6.88
N ASN A 41 10.34 0.35 -6.21
CA ASN A 41 9.94 0.48 -4.82
C ASN A 41 8.44 0.82 -4.76
N SER A 42 7.60 -0.16 -4.52
CA SER A 42 6.14 0.01 -4.55
C SER A 42 5.60 1.04 -3.55
N ARG A 43 6.32 1.28 -2.45
CA ARG A 43 5.86 2.12 -1.32
C ARG A 43 4.46 1.75 -0.82
N SER A 44 3.99 0.58 -1.21
CA SER A 44 2.66 0.05 -0.94
C SER A 44 2.74 -1.44 -0.60
N ALA A 45 1.60 -2.08 -0.48
CA ALA A 45 1.46 -3.51 -0.24
C ALA A 45 0.13 -4.01 -0.84
N SER A 46 -0.02 -5.35 -0.93
CA SER A 46 -1.28 -5.99 -1.33
C SER A 46 -1.74 -5.51 -2.71
N VAL A 47 -3.00 -5.06 -2.82
CA VAL A 47 -3.57 -4.59 -4.09
C VAL A 47 -2.81 -3.42 -4.73
N GLY A 48 -2.06 -2.64 -3.95
CA GLY A 48 -1.20 -1.58 -4.48
C GLY A 48 -0.07 -2.13 -5.36
N GLU A 49 0.49 -3.29 -5.04
CA GLU A 49 1.48 -3.96 -5.90
C GLU A 49 0.81 -4.54 -7.17
N THR A 50 -0.43 -5.02 -7.04
CA THR A 50 -1.23 -5.44 -8.20
C THR A 50 -1.43 -4.29 -9.18
N LEU A 51 -1.77 -3.09 -8.70
CA LEU A 51 -1.94 -1.91 -9.54
C LEU A 51 -0.66 -1.53 -10.28
N ILE A 52 0.50 -1.65 -9.64
CA ILE A 52 1.81 -1.40 -10.27
C ILE A 52 2.07 -2.43 -11.37
N ALA A 53 1.82 -3.72 -11.12
CA ALA A 53 1.97 -4.76 -12.12
C ALA A 53 1.04 -4.53 -13.34
N MET A 54 -0.22 -4.14 -13.10
CA MET A 54 -1.15 -3.77 -14.16
C MET A 54 -0.66 -2.56 -14.96
N LYS A 55 -0.04 -1.58 -14.30
CA LYS A 55 0.51 -0.40 -14.98
C LYS A 55 1.72 -0.74 -15.83
N ILE A 56 2.60 -1.63 -15.38
CA ILE A 56 3.71 -2.16 -16.18
C ILE A 56 3.17 -2.85 -17.43
N GLN A 57 2.18 -3.73 -17.27
CA GLN A 57 1.53 -4.42 -18.39
C GLN A 57 0.94 -3.41 -19.40
N GLU A 58 0.21 -2.40 -18.94
CA GLU A 58 -0.35 -1.34 -19.79
C GLU A 58 0.73 -0.62 -20.62
N CYS A 59 1.89 -0.34 -20.00
CA CYS A 59 3.02 0.29 -20.69
C CYS A 59 3.65 -0.64 -21.72
N GLU A 60 3.84 -1.91 -21.40
CA GLU A 60 4.37 -2.92 -22.34
C GLU A 60 3.42 -3.15 -23.53
N ASP A 61 2.12 -3.26 -23.29
CA ASP A 61 1.11 -3.42 -24.33
C ASP A 61 1.05 -2.19 -25.27
N SER A 62 1.43 -1.03 -24.75
CA SER A 62 1.55 0.22 -25.53
C SER A 62 2.86 0.35 -26.31
N GLY A 63 3.77 -0.64 -26.21
CA GLY A 63 5.05 -0.67 -26.91
C GLY A 63 6.08 0.34 -26.39
N MET A 64 5.98 0.75 -25.13
CA MET A 64 6.96 1.66 -24.50
C MET A 64 8.33 1.00 -24.36
N SER A 65 9.39 1.78 -24.53
CA SER A 65 10.76 1.36 -24.26
C SER A 65 10.98 1.11 -22.77
N PHE A 66 12.03 0.37 -22.41
CA PHE A 66 12.36 0.05 -21.02
C PHE A 66 12.45 1.30 -20.13
N GLN A 67 13.05 2.39 -20.62
CA GLN A 67 13.17 3.62 -19.86
C GLN A 67 11.83 4.34 -19.71
N GLU A 68 11.00 4.38 -20.75
CA GLU A 68 9.66 4.97 -20.69
C GLU A 68 8.75 4.22 -19.71
N VAL A 69 8.85 2.89 -19.65
CA VAL A 69 8.15 2.07 -18.64
C VAL A 69 8.57 2.49 -17.24
N ILE A 70 9.90 2.60 -16.98
CA ILE A 70 10.42 3.01 -15.67
C ILE A 70 9.84 4.36 -15.27
N ASP A 71 9.99 5.36 -16.11
CA ASP A 71 9.58 6.74 -15.82
C ASP A 71 8.07 6.84 -15.57
N THR A 72 7.28 6.15 -16.40
CA THR A 72 5.82 6.14 -16.29
C THR A 72 5.35 5.44 -15.01
N VAL A 73 5.96 4.29 -14.68
CA VAL A 73 5.57 3.51 -13.49
C VAL A 73 6.03 4.19 -12.19
N GLU A 74 7.22 4.82 -12.16
CA GLU A 74 7.66 5.61 -11.00
C GLU A 74 6.72 6.81 -10.74
N GLN A 75 6.27 7.48 -11.79
CA GLN A 75 5.27 8.54 -11.67
C GLN A 75 3.92 8.00 -11.16
N TYR A 76 3.49 6.83 -11.63
CA TYR A 76 2.29 6.16 -11.15
C TYR A 76 2.38 5.80 -9.67
N ILE A 77 3.51 5.23 -9.22
CA ILE A 77 3.78 4.91 -7.82
C ILE A 77 3.73 6.18 -6.94
N ALA A 78 4.30 7.28 -7.42
CA ALA A 78 4.29 8.55 -6.69
C ALA A 78 2.88 9.13 -6.51
N GLY A 79 1.95 8.84 -7.43
CA GLY A 79 0.55 9.25 -7.37
C GLY A 79 -0.41 8.24 -6.73
N GLN A 80 0.11 7.14 -6.17
CA GLN A 80 -0.69 6.09 -5.54
C GLN A 80 -0.88 6.36 -4.04
N ASN A 81 -2.14 6.34 -3.59
CA ASN A 81 -2.50 6.48 -2.18
C ASN A 81 -2.98 5.16 -1.62
N THR A 82 -2.62 4.88 -0.36
CA THR A 82 -3.01 3.66 0.35
C THR A 82 -3.75 4.01 1.63
N TYR A 83 -4.94 3.41 1.81
CA TYR A 83 -5.78 3.58 2.99
C TYR A 83 -6.23 2.21 3.50
N PHE A 84 -6.34 2.06 4.81
CA PHE A 84 -6.84 0.80 5.37
C PHE A 84 -7.41 0.95 6.78
N VAL A 85 -8.31 0.06 7.13
CA VAL A 85 -8.82 -0.16 8.48
C VAL A 85 -8.66 -1.63 8.82
N LEU A 86 -8.13 -1.93 10.00
CA LEU A 86 -7.93 -3.29 10.47
C LEU A 86 -8.85 -3.60 11.65
N GLU A 87 -9.32 -4.84 11.69
CA GLU A 87 -10.08 -5.36 12.85
C GLU A 87 -9.20 -5.36 14.10
N ASN A 88 -7.92 -5.75 13.95
CA ASN A 88 -6.93 -5.84 15.01
C ASN A 88 -5.57 -5.33 14.51
N LEU A 89 -4.90 -4.53 15.34
CA LEU A 89 -3.56 -3.99 15.04
C LEU A 89 -2.42 -4.82 15.64
N ASP A 90 -2.71 -5.91 16.33
CA ASP A 90 -1.69 -6.68 17.05
C ASP A 90 -0.61 -7.23 16.12
N THR A 91 -0.97 -7.64 14.91
CA THR A 91 -0.01 -8.11 13.90
C THR A 91 0.95 -7.01 13.49
N LEU A 92 0.46 -5.81 13.17
CA LEU A 92 1.31 -4.66 12.84
C LEU A 92 2.20 -4.25 14.02
N ARG A 93 1.67 -4.33 15.23
CA ARG A 93 2.44 -4.05 16.46
C ARG A 93 3.56 -5.05 16.66
N LYS A 94 3.27 -6.35 16.58
CA LYS A 94 4.25 -7.43 16.73
C LYS A 94 5.35 -7.36 15.67
N ASN A 95 5.00 -6.95 14.46
CA ASN A 95 5.93 -6.79 13.34
C ASN A 95 6.66 -5.43 13.34
N GLY A 96 6.55 -4.64 14.41
CA GLY A 96 7.25 -3.36 14.55
C GLY A 96 6.83 -2.27 13.54
N ARG A 97 5.71 -2.46 12.82
CA ARG A 97 5.22 -1.53 11.80
C ARG A 97 4.40 -0.36 12.36
N LEU A 98 4.15 -0.35 13.67
CA LEU A 98 3.48 0.75 14.38
C LEU A 98 4.45 1.61 15.19
N THR A 99 5.76 1.48 15.01
CA THR A 99 6.77 2.29 15.70
C THR A 99 6.64 3.75 15.28
N GLY A 100 6.41 4.64 16.26
CA GLY A 100 6.19 6.08 16.00
C GLY A 100 4.73 6.51 15.86
N ILE A 101 3.79 5.59 15.79
CA ILE A 101 2.38 5.89 15.97
C ILE A 101 2.16 6.05 17.47
N LYS A 102 1.72 7.24 17.91
CA LYS A 102 1.37 7.51 19.32
C LYS A 102 0.47 6.38 19.79
N ALA A 103 0.78 5.81 20.95
CA ALA A 103 0.11 4.62 21.48
C ALA A 103 -1.38 4.68 21.18
N ILE A 104 -1.80 3.91 20.20
CA ILE A 104 -3.22 3.72 19.92
C ILE A 104 -3.70 3.03 21.17
N VAL A 105 -4.43 3.75 22.00
CA VAL A 105 -5.07 3.22 23.20
C VAL A 105 -6.14 2.25 22.70
N ALA A 106 -5.68 1.10 22.24
CA ALA A 106 -6.49 0.02 21.68
C ALA A 106 -7.36 -0.66 22.75
N SER A 107 -7.22 -0.25 24.02
CA SER A 107 -7.96 -0.83 25.13
C SER A 107 -9.30 -0.17 25.43
N ALA A 108 -9.61 0.96 24.84
CA ALA A 108 -10.88 1.64 25.07
C ALA A 108 -11.91 1.33 23.99
N LEU A 109 -12.78 0.36 24.27
CA LEU A 109 -14.14 0.26 23.73
C LEU A 109 -14.29 0.42 22.21
N ASN A 110 -13.81 -0.58 21.44
CA ASN A 110 -14.13 -0.72 20.00
C ASN A 110 -13.70 0.48 19.13
N ILE A 111 -12.58 1.13 19.48
CA ILE A 111 -11.98 2.17 18.65
C ILE A 111 -11.20 1.49 17.52
N LYS A 112 -11.51 1.86 16.29
CA LYS A 112 -10.83 1.41 15.07
C LYS A 112 -10.06 2.59 14.48
N PRO A 113 -8.72 2.49 14.36
CA PRO A 113 -7.94 3.52 13.68
C PRO A 113 -8.13 3.43 12.17
N VAL A 114 -8.18 4.60 11.54
CA VAL A 114 -8.10 4.77 10.09
C VAL A 114 -6.65 5.06 9.77
N MET A 115 -6.09 4.24 8.91
CA MET A 115 -4.68 4.23 8.58
C MET A 115 -4.47 4.57 7.11
N GLY A 116 -3.30 5.08 6.82
CA GLY A 116 -2.83 5.33 5.46
C GLY A 116 -1.32 5.17 5.37
N ALA A 117 -0.76 5.50 4.21
CA ALA A 117 0.67 5.55 3.98
C ALA A 117 1.09 6.96 3.58
N LYS A 118 2.26 7.39 4.07
CA LYS A 118 2.95 8.59 3.58
C LYS A 118 3.57 8.30 2.21
N PRO A 119 3.98 9.34 1.46
CA PRO A 119 4.63 9.16 0.15
C PRO A 119 5.85 8.22 0.17
N GLU A 120 6.54 8.10 1.30
CA GLU A 120 7.66 7.19 1.49
C GLU A 120 7.23 5.74 1.77
N GLY A 121 5.94 5.42 1.79
CA GLY A 121 5.40 4.10 2.14
C GLY A 121 5.38 3.81 3.64
N ILE A 122 5.52 4.83 4.49
CA ILE A 122 5.48 4.69 5.93
C ILE A 122 4.03 4.75 6.41
N ILE A 123 3.60 3.74 7.14
CA ILE A 123 2.25 3.69 7.74
C ILE A 123 2.05 4.86 8.69
N CYS A 124 0.92 5.55 8.58
CA CYS A 124 0.51 6.62 9.47
C CYS A 124 -0.97 6.48 9.84
N GLN A 125 -1.34 7.08 10.99
CA GLN A 125 -2.73 7.17 11.41
C GLN A 125 -3.32 8.47 10.87
N LEU A 126 -4.41 8.35 10.11
CA LEU A 126 -5.19 9.47 9.57
C LEU A 126 -6.31 9.90 10.52
N GLY A 127 -6.86 8.95 11.28
CA GLY A 127 -7.92 9.21 12.20
C GLY A 127 -8.33 7.98 12.99
N GLN A 128 -9.46 8.08 13.67
CA GLN A 128 -10.06 6.95 14.38
C GLN A 128 -11.58 7.12 14.49
N ALA A 129 -12.29 6.01 14.65
CA ALA A 129 -13.73 6.04 14.90
C ALA A 129 -14.15 4.88 15.80
N ARG A 130 -15.33 4.98 16.41
CA ARG A 130 -15.91 3.92 17.23
C ARG A 130 -16.69 2.95 16.35
N GLY A 131 -16.21 1.71 16.28
CA GLY A 131 -16.77 0.65 15.46
C GLY A 131 -16.33 0.69 13.99
N MET A 132 -16.40 -0.47 13.35
CA MET A 132 -15.89 -0.67 11.98
C MET A 132 -16.63 0.19 10.97
N LYS A 133 -17.95 0.23 11.00
CA LYS A 133 -18.76 0.99 10.03
C LYS A 133 -18.37 2.48 9.98
N ARG A 134 -18.20 3.12 11.15
CA ARG A 134 -17.79 4.53 11.21
C ARG A 134 -16.33 4.73 10.77
N ALA A 135 -15.47 3.76 11.05
CA ALA A 135 -14.08 3.82 10.60
C ALA A 135 -13.96 3.70 9.08
N LEU A 136 -14.74 2.81 8.45
CA LEU A 136 -14.80 2.68 7.00
C LEU A 136 -15.38 3.93 6.33
N ALA A 137 -16.44 4.51 6.89
CA ALA A 137 -16.99 5.77 6.39
C ALA A 137 -15.98 6.91 6.48
N LYS A 138 -15.26 7.04 7.61
CA LYS A 138 -14.19 8.03 7.76
C LYS A 138 -13.02 7.80 6.81
N MET A 139 -12.67 6.55 6.54
CA MET A 139 -11.67 6.21 5.53
C MET A 139 -12.12 6.65 4.13
N ALA A 140 -13.39 6.42 3.79
CA ALA A 140 -13.95 6.86 2.52
C ALA A 140 -13.93 8.40 2.37
N ASP A 141 -14.22 9.14 3.45
CA ASP A 141 -14.13 10.60 3.44
C ASP A 141 -12.68 11.07 3.16
N HIS A 142 -11.66 10.49 3.80
CA HIS A 142 -10.25 10.80 3.50
C HIS A 142 -9.89 10.48 2.04
N ILE A 143 -10.34 9.34 1.50
CA ILE A 143 -10.09 9.00 0.10
C ILE A 143 -10.67 10.06 -0.83
N ILE A 144 -11.89 10.54 -0.56
CA ILE A 144 -12.56 11.54 -1.38
C ILE A 144 -11.86 12.91 -1.28
N GLU A 145 -11.43 13.29 -0.07
CA GLU A 145 -10.72 14.56 0.18
C GLU A 145 -9.34 14.61 -0.50
N ASP A 146 -8.62 13.48 -0.52
CA ASP A 146 -7.26 13.40 -1.06
C ASP A 146 -7.23 13.08 -2.56
N LEU A 147 -8.38 12.77 -3.17
CA LEU A 147 -8.45 12.26 -4.54
C LEU A 147 -8.36 13.38 -5.58
N GLU A 148 -7.27 13.40 -6.30
CA GLU A 148 -7.09 14.27 -7.48
C GLU A 148 -7.37 13.48 -8.77
N ASN A 149 -8.01 14.14 -9.76
CA ASN A 149 -8.28 13.57 -11.08
C ASN A 149 -8.94 12.17 -11.05
N PRO A 150 -10.11 12.02 -10.39
CA PRO A 150 -10.71 10.69 -10.17
C PRO A 150 -10.91 9.87 -11.45
N LYS A 151 -11.24 10.51 -12.57
CA LYS A 151 -11.46 9.83 -13.86
C LYS A 151 -10.22 9.11 -14.43
N GLU A 152 -9.04 9.44 -13.94
CA GLU A 152 -7.78 8.81 -14.33
C GLU A 152 -7.35 7.70 -13.36
N LYS A 153 -7.99 7.63 -12.19
CA LYS A 153 -7.61 6.71 -11.12
C LYS A 153 -8.37 5.39 -11.18
N ILE A 154 -7.74 4.36 -10.66
CA ILE A 154 -8.33 3.05 -10.42
C ILE A 154 -8.58 2.90 -8.92
N LEU A 155 -9.80 2.56 -8.53
CA LEU A 155 -10.13 2.19 -7.17
C LEU A 155 -9.98 0.68 -7.01
N ALA A 156 -8.93 0.25 -6.32
CA ALA A 156 -8.69 -1.14 -6.02
C ALA A 156 -8.86 -1.40 -4.51
N ILE A 157 -9.68 -2.36 -4.16
CA ILE A 157 -9.97 -2.73 -2.78
C ILE A 157 -9.54 -4.18 -2.56
N SER A 158 -8.73 -4.40 -1.54
CA SER A 158 -8.42 -5.75 -1.07
C SER A 158 -9.05 -6.00 0.29
N HIS A 159 -9.51 -7.21 0.51
CA HIS A 159 -10.07 -7.64 1.77
C HIS A 159 -9.53 -9.00 2.20
N CYS A 160 -9.61 -9.29 3.49
CA CYS A 160 -9.33 -10.60 4.04
C CYS A 160 -10.63 -11.16 4.64
N ASN A 161 -11.26 -12.08 3.90
CA ASN A 161 -12.49 -12.76 4.32
C ASN A 161 -13.61 -11.80 4.82
N CYS A 162 -13.77 -10.65 4.15
CA CYS A 162 -14.78 -9.65 4.50
C CYS A 162 -15.33 -8.92 3.26
N GLU A 163 -15.72 -9.67 2.24
CA GLU A 163 -16.20 -9.16 0.95
C GLU A 163 -17.35 -8.17 1.08
N GLU A 164 -18.32 -8.44 1.95
CA GLU A 164 -19.48 -7.55 2.16
C GLU A 164 -19.05 -6.13 2.58
N ARG A 165 -18.01 -6.02 3.44
CA ARG A 165 -17.47 -4.71 3.84
C ARG A 165 -16.73 -4.03 2.70
N ALA A 166 -16.02 -4.79 1.86
CA ALA A 166 -15.34 -4.25 0.69
C ALA A 166 -16.35 -3.71 -0.33
N LEU A 167 -17.43 -4.43 -0.58
CA LEU A 167 -18.53 -4.00 -1.43
C LEU A 167 -19.25 -2.75 -0.86
N GLU A 168 -19.45 -2.67 0.46
CA GLU A 168 -20.02 -1.48 1.11
C GLU A 168 -19.13 -0.26 0.89
N VAL A 169 -17.81 -0.39 1.08
CA VAL A 169 -16.84 0.70 0.84
C VAL A 169 -16.80 1.10 -0.63
N GLN A 170 -16.76 0.13 -1.55
CA GLN A 170 -16.79 0.41 -2.99
C GLN A 170 -18.03 1.23 -3.37
N ARG A 171 -19.20 0.80 -2.92
CA ARG A 171 -20.47 1.51 -3.18
C ARG A 171 -20.45 2.93 -2.62
N MET A 172 -20.05 3.11 -1.34
CA MET A 172 -19.94 4.43 -0.72
C MET A 172 -19.05 5.39 -1.50
N LEU A 173 -17.96 4.88 -2.07
CA LEU A 173 -17.03 5.69 -2.87
C LEU A 173 -17.62 5.98 -4.24
N LEU A 174 -18.10 4.98 -4.98
CA LEU A 174 -18.61 5.15 -6.34
C LEU A 174 -19.88 5.98 -6.43
N GLU A 175 -20.64 6.13 -5.33
CA GLU A 175 -21.76 7.09 -5.22
C GLU A 175 -21.28 8.56 -5.24
N LYS A 176 -20.03 8.82 -4.84
CA LYS A 176 -19.49 10.18 -4.68
C LYS A 176 -18.40 10.53 -5.70
N ILE A 177 -17.68 9.54 -6.21
CA ILE A 177 -16.56 9.73 -7.14
C ILE A 177 -16.73 8.89 -8.41
N ASN A 178 -16.28 9.47 -9.54
CA ASN A 178 -16.30 8.76 -10.82
C ASN A 178 -14.85 8.41 -11.22
N VAL A 179 -14.45 7.15 -10.96
CA VAL A 179 -13.11 6.64 -11.29
C VAL A 179 -13.07 5.94 -12.64
N ARG A 180 -11.87 5.76 -13.21
CA ARG A 180 -11.66 5.05 -14.49
C ARG A 180 -12.18 3.62 -14.45
N SER A 181 -11.89 2.93 -13.34
CA SER A 181 -12.37 1.56 -13.07
C SER A 181 -12.29 1.23 -11.59
N SER A 182 -12.98 0.17 -11.18
CA SER A 182 -12.93 -0.31 -9.81
C SER A 182 -13.01 -1.83 -9.77
N PHE A 183 -12.25 -2.45 -8.86
CA PHE A 183 -12.32 -3.87 -8.60
C PHE A 183 -12.03 -4.21 -7.14
N ILE A 184 -12.46 -5.41 -6.74
CA ILE A 184 -12.25 -5.98 -5.40
C ILE A 184 -11.54 -7.32 -5.55
N ILE A 185 -10.57 -7.59 -4.67
CA ILE A 185 -9.87 -8.87 -4.59
C ILE A 185 -9.79 -9.37 -3.16
N ASP A 186 -9.84 -10.69 -2.99
CA ASP A 186 -9.46 -11.33 -1.73
C ASP A 186 -7.93 -11.41 -1.65
N THR A 187 -7.38 -11.02 -0.51
CA THR A 187 -5.93 -10.97 -0.33
C THR A 187 -5.29 -12.33 -0.07
N ALA A 188 -6.09 -13.38 0.20
CA ALA A 188 -5.60 -14.66 0.70
C ALA A 188 -4.64 -14.51 1.92
N GLY A 189 -3.95 -15.59 2.33
CA GLY A 189 -3.20 -15.58 3.59
C GLY A 189 -1.90 -14.75 3.63
N ILE A 190 -1.32 -14.38 2.49
CA ILE A 190 0.02 -13.76 2.45
C ILE A 190 0.00 -12.27 2.76
N SER A 191 -1.03 -11.56 2.38
CA SER A 191 -1.12 -10.10 2.55
C SER A 191 -1.72 -9.65 3.89
N THR A 192 -2.03 -10.58 4.76
CA THR A 192 -2.60 -10.35 6.10
C THR A 192 -1.57 -10.49 7.22
N MET A 193 -0.33 -10.76 6.89
CA MET A 193 0.77 -10.90 7.85
C MET A 193 1.45 -9.59 8.22
#